data_451174ee293cb4d56a93184346af0c93
#
_entry.id   451174ee293cb4d56a93184346af0c93
#
_cell.length_a   1.000
_cell.length_b   1.000
_cell.length_c   1.000
_cell.angle_alpha   90.00
_cell.angle_beta   90.00
_cell.angle_gamma   90.00
#
_symmetry.space_group_name_H-M   'P 1'
#
loop_
_entity.id
_entity.type
_entity.pdbx_description
1 polymer ?
#
loop_
_entity_poly.entity_id
_entity_poly.type
_entity_poly.pdbx_seq_one_letter_code
_entity_poly.pdbx_strand_id
1 'polypeptide(L)'
;MTFFLSAFVVTAAGSVFAQDPQTAYCDYTDGNQVSMQYLPKVKEEPKNGRVWSPGITLYVQVPLTLGGSEIPLGAYTVYLIPGGKSWTLIVNRNVTAGAPYNSSQDVARAPMEIGEIPDPTKELELSFAHMSAKQCSLRVYYQKTGAFTDFLEKN
;
A
#
# COMPACT_ATOMS: atom_id res chain seq x y z
N MET A 1 -17.91 -51.69 -39.86
CA MET A 1 -18.67 -50.89 -38.88
C MET A 1 -17.67 -50.36 -37.87
N THR A 2 -17.12 -49.14 -38.13
CA THR A 2 -16.00 -48.59 -37.39
C THR A 2 -16.51 -47.49 -36.46
N PHE A 3 -16.47 -47.74 -35.15
CA PHE A 3 -16.86 -46.76 -34.14
C PHE A 3 -15.71 -45.78 -33.88
N PHE A 4 -15.90 -44.49 -34.20
CA PHE A 4 -15.04 -43.41 -33.76
C PHE A 4 -15.44 -42.97 -32.36
N LEU A 5 -14.56 -43.19 -31.41
CA LEU A 5 -14.68 -42.68 -30.06
C LEU A 5 -14.11 -41.26 -30.03
N SER A 6 -14.98 -40.23 -30.02
CA SER A 6 -14.57 -38.82 -29.82
C SER A 6 -14.34 -38.60 -28.33
N ALA A 7 -13.08 -38.40 -27.94
CA ALA A 7 -12.71 -37.97 -26.60
C ALA A 7 -12.98 -36.46 -26.45
N PHE A 8 -13.97 -36.12 -25.65
CA PHE A 8 -14.19 -34.74 -25.20
C PHE A 8 -13.11 -34.36 -24.16
N VAL A 9 -12.18 -33.51 -24.53
CA VAL A 9 -11.27 -32.89 -23.60
C VAL A 9 -12.01 -31.72 -22.91
N VAL A 10 -12.43 -31.91 -21.68
CA VAL A 10 -12.96 -30.85 -20.83
C VAL A 10 -11.78 -30.06 -20.28
N THR A 11 -11.48 -28.92 -20.89
CA THR A 11 -10.56 -27.94 -20.31
C THR A 11 -11.27 -27.24 -19.14
N ALA A 12 -10.91 -27.62 -17.92
CA ALA A 12 -11.30 -26.89 -16.74
C ALA A 12 -10.65 -25.51 -16.78
N ALA A 13 -11.40 -24.49 -17.17
CA ALA A 13 -10.99 -23.10 -16.98
C ALA A 13 -10.97 -22.83 -15.47
N GLY A 14 -9.78 -22.86 -14.88
CA GLY A 14 -9.59 -22.45 -13.50
C GLY A 14 -10.00 -20.99 -13.37
N SER A 15 -11.06 -20.72 -12.62
CA SER A 15 -11.48 -19.37 -12.27
C SER A 15 -10.37 -18.77 -11.41
N VAL A 16 -9.59 -17.85 -11.98
CA VAL A 16 -8.67 -17.02 -11.22
C VAL A 16 -9.55 -16.01 -10.48
N PHE A 17 -9.84 -16.27 -9.22
CA PHE A 17 -10.51 -15.30 -8.37
C PHE A 17 -9.57 -14.12 -8.18
N ALA A 18 -9.96 -12.92 -8.71
CA ALA A 18 -9.28 -11.67 -8.37
C ALA A 18 -9.44 -11.47 -6.86
N GLN A 19 -8.33 -11.11 -6.17
CA GLN A 19 -8.42 -10.80 -4.75
C GLN A 19 -9.13 -9.47 -4.55
N ASP A 20 -9.94 -9.37 -3.49
CA ASP A 20 -10.66 -8.15 -3.16
C ASP A 20 -9.71 -7.13 -2.52
N PRO A 21 -9.74 -5.85 -2.98
CA PRO A 21 -9.00 -4.78 -2.34
C PRO A 21 -9.45 -4.58 -0.90
N GLN A 22 -8.48 -4.33 -0.02
CA GLN A 22 -8.71 -3.92 1.35
C GLN A 22 -8.55 -2.41 1.48
N THR A 23 -9.20 -1.81 2.48
CA THR A 23 -9.10 -0.38 2.77
C THR A 23 -8.73 -0.16 4.22
N ALA A 24 -7.65 0.57 4.45
CA ALA A 24 -7.31 1.15 5.75
C ALA A 24 -7.64 2.64 5.70
N TYR A 25 -8.22 3.19 6.77
CA TYR A 25 -8.58 4.60 6.82
C TYR A 25 -8.44 5.18 8.23
N CYS A 26 -8.38 6.50 8.30
CA CYS A 26 -8.38 7.25 9.53
C CYS A 26 -9.14 8.58 9.34
N ASP A 27 -10.03 8.87 10.25
CA ASP A 27 -10.78 10.12 10.26
C ASP A 27 -10.07 11.13 11.18
N TYR A 28 -9.87 12.35 10.68
CA TYR A 28 -9.46 13.47 11.51
C TYR A 28 -10.66 14.05 12.28
N THR A 29 -10.42 14.83 13.31
CA THR A 29 -11.49 15.35 14.16
C THR A 29 -12.50 16.22 13.40
N ASP A 30 -12.10 16.85 12.31
CA ASP A 30 -12.99 17.63 11.45
C ASP A 30 -13.87 16.79 10.50
N GLY A 31 -13.71 15.47 10.51
CA GLY A 31 -14.43 14.53 9.64
C GLY A 31 -13.78 14.27 8.29
N ASN A 32 -12.67 14.94 7.96
CA ASN A 32 -11.88 14.58 6.78
C ASN A 32 -11.14 13.26 6.98
N GLN A 33 -10.86 12.56 5.90
CA GLN A 33 -10.31 11.21 5.93
C GLN A 33 -9.04 11.09 5.11
N VAL A 34 -8.11 10.31 5.60
CA VAL A 34 -7.03 9.69 4.82
C VAL A 34 -7.31 8.20 4.70
N SER A 35 -7.18 7.66 3.49
CA SER A 35 -7.39 6.22 3.28
C SER A 35 -6.41 5.64 2.29
N MET A 36 -6.17 4.33 2.41
CA MET A 36 -5.34 3.55 1.50
C MET A 36 -6.08 2.30 1.07
N GLN A 37 -6.15 2.07 -0.23
CA GLN A 37 -6.56 0.78 -0.80
C GLN A 37 -5.34 -0.04 -1.17
N TYR A 38 -5.39 -1.33 -0.92
CA TYR A 38 -4.29 -2.24 -1.18
C TYR A 38 -4.77 -3.67 -1.43
N LEU A 39 -3.91 -4.46 -2.05
CA LEU A 39 -4.11 -5.90 -2.23
C LEU A 39 -3.23 -6.64 -1.20
N PRO A 40 -3.81 -7.51 -0.35
CA PRO A 40 -3.05 -8.25 0.67
C PRO A 40 -1.94 -9.13 0.08
N LYS A 41 -2.20 -9.78 -1.05
CA LYS A 41 -1.20 -10.62 -1.74
C LYS A 41 -0.38 -9.77 -2.69
N VAL A 42 0.87 -9.52 -2.31
CA VAL A 42 1.81 -8.76 -3.14
C VAL A 42 2.30 -9.60 -4.31
N LYS A 43 2.55 -8.94 -5.46
CA LYS A 43 3.07 -9.62 -6.66
C LYS A 43 4.57 -9.89 -6.57
N GLU A 44 5.29 -9.00 -5.91
CA GLU A 44 6.74 -9.07 -5.77
C GLU A 44 7.14 -8.91 -4.31
N GLU A 45 8.13 -9.71 -3.89
CA GLU A 45 8.70 -9.62 -2.55
C GLU A 45 9.56 -8.35 -2.40
N PRO A 46 9.51 -7.67 -1.25
CA PRO A 46 10.35 -6.51 -1.00
C PRO A 46 11.84 -6.90 -0.93
N LYS A 47 12.69 -5.99 -1.38
CA LYS A 47 14.17 -6.12 -1.28
C LYS A 47 14.75 -4.87 -0.65
N ASN A 48 15.63 -5.04 0.32
CA ASN A 48 16.28 -3.93 1.01
C ASN A 48 16.97 -2.97 0.03
N GLY A 49 16.74 -1.67 0.23
CA GLY A 49 17.31 -0.60 -0.56
C GLY A 49 16.70 -0.41 -1.96
N ARG A 50 15.66 -1.17 -2.30
CA ARG A 50 14.98 -1.07 -3.59
C ARG A 50 13.57 -0.56 -3.44
N VAL A 51 13.12 0.25 -4.40
CA VAL A 51 11.73 0.70 -4.47
C VAL A 51 10.83 -0.52 -4.70
N TRP A 52 9.89 -0.71 -3.80
CA TRP A 52 8.89 -1.76 -3.83
C TRP A 52 7.52 -1.16 -4.12
N SER A 53 6.82 -1.73 -5.09
CA SER A 53 5.47 -1.35 -5.49
C SER A 53 4.45 -2.40 -5.02
N PRO A 54 3.96 -2.32 -3.79
CA PRO A 54 3.05 -3.34 -3.25
C PRO A 54 1.60 -3.19 -3.75
N GLY A 55 1.29 -2.18 -4.56
CA GLY A 55 -0.04 -1.94 -5.07
C GLY A 55 -0.94 -1.16 -4.09
N ILE A 56 -0.40 -0.10 -3.49
CA ILE A 56 -1.13 0.77 -2.56
C ILE A 56 -1.53 2.07 -3.27
N THR A 57 -2.81 2.45 -3.14
CA THR A 57 -3.32 3.76 -3.56
C THR A 57 -3.73 4.55 -2.33
N LEU A 58 -3.20 5.78 -2.21
CA LEU A 58 -3.53 6.73 -1.16
C LEU A 58 -4.59 7.72 -1.66
N TYR A 59 -5.62 7.95 -0.86
CA TYR A 59 -6.65 8.98 -1.09
C TYR A 59 -6.59 10.02 0.02
N VAL A 60 -6.52 11.29 -0.39
CA VAL A 60 -6.34 12.44 0.49
C VAL A 60 -7.49 13.40 0.29
N GLN A 61 -8.30 13.63 1.32
CA GLN A 61 -9.48 14.52 1.31
C GLN A 61 -9.18 15.92 1.83
N VAL A 62 -8.08 16.10 2.55
CA VAL A 62 -7.62 17.36 3.11
C VAL A 62 -6.11 17.45 2.93
N PRO A 63 -5.51 18.64 2.73
CA PRO A 63 -4.07 18.75 2.63
C PRO A 63 -3.37 18.14 3.85
N LEU A 64 -2.43 17.23 3.62
CA LEU A 64 -1.67 16.55 4.64
C LEU A 64 -0.20 16.95 4.59
N THR A 65 0.50 16.73 5.69
CA THR A 65 1.96 16.81 5.76
C THR A 65 2.52 15.43 6.10
N LEU A 66 3.52 15.01 5.33
CA LEU A 66 4.25 13.78 5.53
C LEU A 66 5.75 14.07 5.38
N GLY A 67 6.54 13.78 6.42
CA GLY A 67 7.98 14.03 6.39
C GLY A 67 8.36 15.49 6.10
N GLY A 68 7.55 16.46 6.51
CA GLY A 68 7.72 17.87 6.24
C GLY A 68 7.28 18.35 4.86
N SER A 69 6.82 17.45 3.98
CA SER A 69 6.28 17.79 2.65
C SER A 69 4.76 17.79 2.65
N GLU A 70 4.15 18.71 1.91
CA GLU A 70 2.72 18.80 1.74
C GLU A 70 2.25 17.79 0.69
N ILE A 71 1.15 17.10 1.01
CA ILE A 71 0.40 16.26 0.07
C ILE A 71 -0.94 16.94 -0.18
N PRO A 72 -1.16 17.52 -1.39
CA PRO A 72 -2.46 18.09 -1.76
C PRO A 72 -3.57 17.04 -1.82
N LEU A 73 -4.82 17.52 -1.88
CA LEU A 73 -5.98 16.63 -2.13
C LEU A 73 -5.76 15.83 -3.43
N GLY A 74 -6.14 14.58 -3.40
CA GLY A 74 -6.07 13.73 -4.59
C GLY A 74 -5.84 12.26 -4.30
N ALA A 75 -5.49 11.54 -5.36
CA ALA A 75 -5.12 10.13 -5.33
C ALA A 75 -3.65 9.98 -5.72
N TYR A 76 -2.95 9.05 -5.06
CA TYR A 76 -1.52 8.84 -5.21
C TYR A 76 -1.18 7.36 -5.15
N THR A 77 -0.08 6.99 -5.78
CA THR A 77 0.52 5.67 -5.58
C THR A 77 1.55 5.74 -4.45
N VAL A 78 1.52 4.74 -3.58
CA VAL A 78 2.49 4.61 -2.49
C VAL A 78 3.51 3.54 -2.84
N TYR A 79 4.79 3.91 -2.75
CA TYR A 79 5.91 3.00 -2.84
C TYR A 79 6.62 2.92 -1.49
N LEU A 80 7.29 1.81 -1.25
CA LEU A 80 8.08 1.59 -0.05
C LEU A 80 9.52 1.24 -0.44
N ILE A 81 10.47 1.67 0.37
CA ILE A 81 11.86 1.21 0.26
C ILE A 81 12.19 0.53 1.59
N PRO A 82 12.22 -0.81 1.64
CA PRO A 82 12.63 -1.54 2.83
C PRO A 82 14.09 -1.30 3.17
N GLY A 83 14.41 -1.33 4.44
CA GLY A 83 15.76 -1.19 4.95
C GLY A 83 15.94 -1.90 6.28
N GLY A 84 17.19 -2.10 6.70
CA GLY A 84 17.51 -2.82 7.94
C GLY A 84 17.29 -1.99 9.21
N LYS A 85 17.32 -0.64 9.10
CA LYS A 85 17.18 0.28 10.25
C LYS A 85 15.90 1.11 10.18
N SER A 86 15.44 1.39 8.99
CA SER A 86 14.19 2.13 8.72
C SER A 86 13.71 1.78 7.34
N TRP A 87 12.42 2.00 7.08
CA TRP A 87 11.87 2.00 5.74
C TRP A 87 11.66 3.44 5.27
N THR A 88 11.43 3.62 3.97
CA THR A 88 11.01 4.90 3.40
C THR A 88 9.67 4.73 2.73
N LEU A 89 8.73 5.62 3.04
CA LEU A 89 7.47 5.74 2.33
C LEU A 89 7.58 6.85 1.29
N ILE A 90 7.10 6.56 0.08
CA ILE A 90 7.08 7.51 -1.03
C ILE A 90 5.63 7.68 -1.49
N VAL A 91 5.18 8.92 -1.58
CA VAL A 91 3.90 9.29 -2.18
C VAL A 91 4.18 9.85 -3.56
N ASN A 92 3.63 9.20 -4.59
CA ASN A 92 3.90 9.50 -5.99
C ASN A 92 2.59 9.85 -6.73
N ARG A 93 2.65 10.85 -7.57
CA ARG A 93 1.47 11.40 -8.28
C ARG A 93 0.99 10.50 -9.42
N ASN A 94 1.80 9.59 -9.94
CA ASN A 94 1.40 8.70 -11.03
C ASN A 94 0.57 7.54 -10.51
N VAL A 95 -0.73 7.55 -10.80
CA VAL A 95 -1.69 6.50 -10.40
C VAL A 95 -1.98 5.49 -11.51
N THR A 96 -1.24 5.54 -12.62
CA THR A 96 -1.41 4.59 -13.72
C THR A 96 -0.98 3.20 -13.28
N ALA A 97 -1.91 2.24 -13.34
CA ALA A 97 -1.63 0.85 -12.98
C ALA A 97 -0.53 0.26 -13.86
N GLY A 98 0.46 -0.39 -13.22
CA GLY A 98 1.57 -1.03 -13.91
C GLY A 98 2.64 -0.09 -14.48
N ALA A 99 2.51 1.24 -14.29
CA ALA A 99 3.54 2.18 -14.71
C ALA A 99 4.83 1.97 -13.89
N PRO A 100 6.01 2.10 -14.52
CA PRO A 100 7.27 2.05 -13.79
C PRO A 100 7.38 3.27 -12.86
N TYR A 101 8.06 3.07 -11.71
CA TYR A 101 8.34 4.14 -10.78
C TYR A 101 9.17 5.25 -11.43
N ASN A 102 8.73 6.49 -11.25
CA ASN A 102 9.43 7.68 -11.69
C ASN A 102 9.55 8.67 -10.52
N SER A 103 10.76 8.85 -10.02
CA SER A 103 11.04 9.72 -8.87
C SER A 103 10.73 11.20 -9.11
N SER A 104 10.69 11.65 -10.37
CA SER A 104 10.31 13.02 -10.71
C SER A 104 8.85 13.36 -10.38
N GLN A 105 8.04 12.35 -10.14
CA GLN A 105 6.63 12.47 -9.77
C GLN A 105 6.38 12.26 -8.28
N ASP A 106 7.43 12.15 -7.46
CA ASP A 106 7.32 12.11 -6.01
C ASP A 106 6.78 13.43 -5.47
N VAL A 107 5.81 13.33 -4.58
CA VAL A 107 5.19 14.45 -3.88
C VAL A 107 5.78 14.60 -2.48
N ALA A 108 5.95 13.47 -1.80
CA ALA A 108 6.47 13.42 -0.44
C ALA A 108 7.24 12.12 -0.20
N ARG A 109 8.21 12.18 0.69
CA ARG A 109 8.94 11.04 1.24
C ARG A 109 9.03 11.17 2.75
N ALA A 110 8.92 10.08 3.47
CA ALA A 110 9.12 10.05 4.90
C ALA A 110 9.84 8.79 5.34
N PRO A 111 10.73 8.89 6.35
CA PRO A 111 11.23 7.70 7.01
C PRO A 111 10.10 7.04 7.79
N MET A 112 10.15 5.71 7.85
CA MET A 112 9.27 4.90 8.67
C MET A 112 10.10 4.21 9.74
N GLU A 113 9.70 4.37 10.98
CA GLU A 113 10.25 3.56 12.08
C GLU A 113 9.86 2.10 11.88
N ILE A 114 10.77 1.18 12.17
CA ILE A 114 10.50 -0.24 12.05
C ILE A 114 10.65 -0.96 13.37
N GLY A 115 9.90 -2.05 13.51
CA GLY A 115 9.97 -2.96 14.63
C GLY A 115 9.64 -4.38 14.18
N GLU A 116 10.08 -5.34 14.96
CA GLU A 116 9.69 -6.74 14.79
C GLU A 116 8.30 -6.95 15.39
N ILE A 117 7.42 -7.62 14.63
CA ILE A 117 6.07 -7.96 15.11
C ILE A 117 6.07 -9.38 15.67
N PRO A 118 5.34 -9.63 16.81
CA PRO A 118 5.32 -10.95 17.46
C PRO A 118 4.70 -12.04 16.57
N ASP A 119 3.65 -11.68 15.83
CA ASP A 119 2.91 -12.57 14.95
C ASP A 119 3.16 -12.20 13.49
N PRO A 120 4.09 -12.89 12.80
CA PRO A 120 4.40 -12.58 11.39
C PRO A 120 3.19 -12.72 10.48
N THR A 121 3.03 -11.76 9.57
CA THR A 121 2.00 -11.80 8.53
C THR A 121 2.54 -12.41 7.24
N LYS A 122 1.71 -13.18 6.54
CA LYS A 122 2.06 -13.70 5.20
C LYS A 122 1.64 -12.75 4.09
N GLU A 123 0.68 -11.89 4.38
CA GLU A 123 0.10 -10.93 3.47
C GLU A 123 0.41 -9.52 3.96
N LEU A 124 0.35 -8.56 3.04
CA LEU A 124 0.46 -7.15 3.38
C LEU A 124 -0.77 -6.75 4.20
N GLU A 125 -0.54 -6.10 5.32
CA GLU A 125 -1.59 -5.51 6.16
C GLU A 125 -1.30 -4.04 6.39
N LEU A 126 -2.28 -3.19 6.14
CA LEU A 126 -2.24 -1.78 6.45
C LEU A 126 -3.29 -1.45 7.52
N SER A 127 -2.92 -0.60 8.44
CA SER A 127 -3.85 0.00 9.39
C SER A 127 -3.46 1.43 9.70
N PHE A 128 -4.42 2.21 10.18
CA PHE A 128 -4.18 3.53 10.75
C PHE A 128 -4.56 3.55 12.21
N ALA A 129 -3.81 4.31 13.00
CA ALA A 129 -4.17 4.66 14.37
C ALA A 129 -4.40 6.17 14.44
N HIS A 130 -5.55 6.57 14.97
CA HIS A 130 -5.85 7.98 15.28
C HIS A 130 -5.08 8.37 16.55
N MET A 131 -4.04 9.18 16.39
CA MET A 131 -3.13 9.54 17.48
C MET A 131 -3.51 10.85 18.16
N SER A 132 -4.06 11.80 17.41
CA SER A 132 -4.57 13.08 17.91
C SER A 132 -5.56 13.68 16.91
N ALA A 133 -6.14 14.84 17.23
CA ALA A 133 -7.12 15.53 16.38
C ALA A 133 -6.67 15.68 14.91
N LYS A 134 -5.36 15.82 14.66
CA LYS A 134 -4.76 16.07 13.35
C LYS A 134 -3.70 15.07 12.95
N GLN A 135 -3.57 13.95 13.64
CA GLN A 135 -2.52 12.96 13.40
C GLN A 135 -3.08 11.55 13.28
N CYS A 136 -2.82 10.94 12.13
CA CYS A 136 -3.08 9.54 11.84
C CYS A 136 -1.75 8.81 11.58
N SER A 137 -1.47 7.78 12.35
CA SER A 137 -0.27 6.94 12.17
C SER A 137 -0.56 5.77 11.27
N LEU A 138 0.10 5.72 10.12
CA LEU A 138 0.08 4.57 9.23
C LEU A 138 0.95 3.46 9.80
N ARG A 139 0.44 2.24 9.77
CA ARG A 139 1.12 1.01 10.14
C ARG A 139 1.09 0.04 8.99
N VAL A 140 2.25 -0.38 8.54
CA VAL A 140 2.44 -1.37 7.47
C VAL A 140 3.05 -2.62 8.10
N TYR A 141 2.37 -3.75 7.96
CA TYR A 141 2.86 -5.03 8.46
C TYR A 141 3.11 -5.96 7.28
N TYR A 142 4.31 -6.51 7.24
CA TYR A 142 4.68 -7.51 6.25
C TYR A 142 5.75 -8.45 6.80
N GLN A 143 5.47 -9.75 6.76
CA GLN A 143 6.31 -10.79 7.36
C GLN A 143 6.58 -10.48 8.84
N LYS A 144 7.82 -10.28 9.25
CA LYS A 144 8.20 -10.01 10.64
C LYS A 144 8.31 -8.51 10.97
N THR A 145 8.11 -7.64 10.00
CA THR A 145 8.35 -6.21 10.13
C THR A 145 7.06 -5.41 10.22
N GLY A 146 6.98 -4.54 11.22
CA GLY A 146 6.04 -3.43 11.25
C GLY A 146 6.78 -2.13 10.94
N ALA A 147 6.23 -1.29 10.06
CA ALA A 147 6.78 0.00 9.70
C ALA A 147 5.74 1.11 9.92
N PHE A 148 6.14 2.24 10.49
CA PHE A 148 5.24 3.28 11.01
C PHE A 148 5.66 4.66 10.53
N THR A 149 4.69 5.49 10.12
CA THR A 149 4.88 6.90 9.84
C THR A 149 3.58 7.68 10.05
N ASP A 150 3.67 8.99 10.23
CA ASP A 150 2.55 9.85 10.59
C ASP A 150 2.12 10.75 9.44
N PHE A 151 0.82 10.81 9.21
CA PHE A 151 0.16 11.78 8.37
C PHE A 151 -0.49 12.85 9.24
N LEU A 152 -0.07 14.10 9.06
CA LEU A 152 -0.58 15.25 9.80
C LEU A 152 -1.50 16.06 8.90
N GLU A 153 -2.69 16.40 9.40
CA GLU A 153 -3.56 17.34 8.73
C GLU A 153 -2.92 18.73 8.75
N LYS A 154 -2.84 19.36 7.58
CA LYS A 154 -2.33 20.73 7.45
C LYS A 154 -3.43 21.73 7.86
N ASN A 155 -3.03 22.74 8.61
CA ASN A 155 -3.90 23.87 8.97
C ASN A 155 -4.08 24.82 7.79
#